data_38946395ca3cbfc543f82c7216f8877c
#
_entry.id   38946395ca3cbfc543f82c7216f8877c
#
_cell.length_a   1.000
_cell.length_b   1.000
_cell.length_c   1.000
_cell.angle_alpha   90.00
_cell.angle_beta   90.00
_cell.angle_gamma   90.00
#
_symmetry.space_group_name_H-M   'P 1'
#
loop_
_entity.id
_entity.type
_entity.pdbx_description
1 polymer ?
#
loop_
_entity_poly.entity_id
_entity_poly.type
_entity_poly.pdbx_seq_one_letter_code
_entity_poly.pdbx_strand_id
1 'polypeptide(L)'
;MRTLAKYLRDYKKESILAPFFKFLEVVFDLLVPVVIAQIIDVGIANNDHGYIVQKFFILILMAAAGLIVSITAQFFAAKASVGFATEVRQAVYNHIQKLSYTELDTLGTDTLITRLTDDVNQVQNGVNMGLRLLLRSPFIVLGSMVMAFTINVRCALIFVVAIPILFLVVFVIMFLSIPLFKKVQGRLDSVTRLTRENLTGVRVIRAFCREADAVAEFDESNLALTRLNEFVGKISALLNPATYVLINIATVILIRTAGVQVNLGNMQQGEVVALYNYMAQMIVELVKLASLIITLNKSMACADRIAGILKVDSTMTYPDKASLPTVESSDYAVAFDHVSFSYAGTGAPSLSDITFSAKKGSTIGIIGGTGSGKSTLVDLIARFYDATSGTITLDGQNVQTYSRQELREKIGVVPQKAALFQGTIRDNLSWGREDATDEEMWEALTTAQAREIVEKKDGQLDFRLEQNGRNLSGGQRQRLTIARALVKKPEILILDDSASALDFATDAALRKSLHQLGGNTTIFLVSQRAASIRQADLILVLDDGQLAGKGTHQELISACETYREIFFSQFPEERIKYEKVTGKEVLA
;
A
#
# COMPACT_ATOMS: atom_id res chain seq x y z
N MET A 1 -15.03 5.67 7.75
CA MET A 1 -16.20 5.07 7.07
C MET A 1 -17.08 6.07 6.29
N ARG A 2 -17.53 7.23 6.84
CA ARG A 2 -18.37 8.19 6.08
C ARG A 2 -17.79 8.60 4.72
N THR A 3 -16.49 8.83 4.66
CA THR A 3 -15.79 9.24 3.42
C THR A 3 -15.81 8.15 2.34
N LEU A 4 -15.77 6.87 2.74
CA LEU A 4 -15.78 5.74 1.82
C LEU A 4 -17.21 5.31 1.44
N ALA A 5 -18.23 5.67 2.24
CA ALA A 5 -19.63 5.31 1.97
C ALA A 5 -20.14 5.83 0.61
N LYS A 6 -19.50 6.89 0.06
CA LYS A 6 -19.84 7.38 -1.28
C LYS A 6 -19.65 6.33 -2.37
N TYR A 7 -18.66 5.43 -2.24
CA TYR A 7 -18.39 4.36 -3.20
C TYR A 7 -19.38 3.18 -3.11
N LEU A 8 -20.21 3.14 -2.05
CA LEU A 8 -21.31 2.18 -1.95
C LEU A 8 -22.57 2.67 -2.69
N ARG A 9 -22.56 3.92 -3.15
CA ARG A 9 -23.72 4.56 -3.77
C ARG A 9 -24.17 3.87 -5.06
N ASP A 10 -23.27 3.33 -5.82
CA ASP A 10 -23.57 2.66 -7.07
C ASP A 10 -24.16 1.25 -6.86
N TYR A 11 -23.95 0.70 -5.65
CA TYR A 11 -24.46 -0.60 -5.22
C TYR A 11 -25.60 -0.49 -4.18
N LYS A 12 -26.39 0.61 -4.21
CA LYS A 12 -27.49 0.84 -3.26
C LYS A 12 -28.55 -0.25 -3.32
N LYS A 13 -28.92 -0.70 -4.52
CA LYS A 13 -29.92 -1.76 -4.69
C LYS A 13 -29.47 -3.05 -4.01
N GLU A 14 -28.26 -3.48 -4.27
CA GLU A 14 -27.68 -4.67 -3.69
C GLU A 14 -27.50 -4.55 -2.17
N SER A 15 -27.12 -3.37 -1.70
CA SER A 15 -26.95 -3.07 -0.26
C SER A 15 -28.25 -3.06 0.53
N ILE A 16 -29.39 -2.86 -0.12
CA ILE A 16 -30.72 -2.94 0.48
C ILE A 16 -31.30 -4.35 0.33
N LEU A 17 -31.14 -4.98 -0.84
CA LEU A 17 -31.68 -6.31 -1.12
C LEU A 17 -31.00 -7.38 -0.28
N ALA A 18 -29.69 -7.30 -0.03
CA ALA A 18 -28.99 -8.30 0.76
C ALA A 18 -29.54 -8.41 2.21
N PRO A 19 -29.66 -7.32 3.00
CA PRO A 19 -30.30 -7.37 4.32
C PRO A 19 -31.77 -7.75 4.26
N PHE A 20 -32.51 -7.34 3.23
CA PHE A 20 -33.92 -7.70 3.06
C PHE A 20 -34.10 -9.22 2.90
N PHE A 21 -33.35 -9.85 2.00
CA PHE A 21 -33.39 -11.30 1.86
C PHE A 21 -32.86 -12.03 3.09
N LYS A 22 -31.89 -11.45 3.82
CA LYS A 22 -31.45 -11.99 5.12
C LYS A 22 -32.53 -11.92 6.19
N PHE A 23 -33.33 -10.86 6.20
CA PHE A 23 -34.48 -10.76 7.06
C PHE A 23 -35.55 -11.83 6.72
N LEU A 24 -35.83 -12.03 5.43
CA LEU A 24 -36.77 -13.06 4.98
C LEU A 24 -36.28 -14.49 5.35
N GLU A 25 -34.98 -14.77 5.24
CA GLU A 25 -34.35 -16.00 5.72
C GLU A 25 -34.61 -16.21 7.22
N VAL A 26 -34.46 -15.15 8.05
CA VAL A 26 -34.73 -15.21 9.49
C VAL A 26 -36.20 -15.55 9.77
N VAL A 27 -37.15 -15.02 9.00
CA VAL A 27 -38.57 -15.37 9.14
C VAL A 27 -38.80 -16.85 8.93
N PHE A 28 -38.19 -17.44 7.88
CA PHE A 28 -38.26 -18.89 7.66
C PHE A 28 -37.63 -19.68 8.82
N ASP A 29 -36.44 -19.28 9.29
CA ASP A 29 -35.75 -19.93 10.40
C ASP A 29 -36.59 -19.92 11.70
N LEU A 30 -37.36 -18.86 11.95
CA LEU A 30 -38.25 -18.74 13.13
C LEU A 30 -39.56 -19.51 12.99
N LEU A 31 -40.01 -19.79 11.75
CA LEU A 31 -41.24 -20.55 11.52
C LEU A 31 -41.03 -22.07 11.60
N VAL A 32 -39.84 -22.56 11.32
CA VAL A 32 -39.51 -24.01 11.34
C VAL A 32 -39.85 -24.65 12.70
N PRO A 33 -39.46 -24.10 13.87
CA PRO A 33 -39.81 -24.70 15.16
C PRO A 33 -41.32 -24.78 15.40
N VAL A 34 -42.10 -23.81 14.88
CA VAL A 34 -43.57 -23.86 14.98
C VAL A 34 -44.17 -25.01 14.21
N VAL A 35 -43.71 -25.26 12.99
CA VAL A 35 -44.17 -26.38 12.18
C VAL A 35 -43.79 -27.72 12.82
N ILE A 36 -42.60 -27.80 13.44
CA ILE A 36 -42.16 -28.99 14.19
C ILE A 36 -43.10 -29.22 15.40
N ALA A 37 -43.44 -28.14 16.13
CA ALA A 37 -44.42 -28.24 17.23
C ALA A 37 -45.76 -28.81 16.75
N GLN A 38 -46.29 -28.31 15.63
CA GLN A 38 -47.54 -28.83 15.04
C GLN A 38 -47.46 -30.29 14.65
N ILE A 39 -46.30 -30.77 14.14
CA ILE A 39 -46.12 -32.20 13.86
C ILE A 39 -46.23 -33.02 15.13
N ILE A 40 -45.64 -32.58 16.22
CA ILE A 40 -45.64 -33.27 17.51
C ILE A 40 -47.04 -33.24 18.12
N ASP A 41 -47.63 -32.03 18.25
CA ASP A 41 -48.85 -31.80 19.02
C ASP A 41 -50.13 -32.28 18.33
N VAL A 42 -50.14 -32.26 16.99
CA VAL A 42 -51.31 -32.70 16.21
C VAL A 42 -51.07 -34.03 15.51
N GLY A 43 -49.93 -34.13 14.78
CA GLY A 43 -49.66 -35.31 13.96
C GLY A 43 -49.34 -36.54 14.79
N ILE A 44 -48.38 -36.45 15.70
CA ILE A 44 -47.94 -37.62 16.51
C ILE A 44 -49.00 -37.91 17.60
N ALA A 45 -49.51 -36.88 18.27
CA ALA A 45 -50.46 -37.04 19.36
C ALA A 45 -51.77 -37.72 18.90
N ASN A 46 -52.20 -37.46 17.65
CA ASN A 46 -53.45 -38.06 17.10
C ASN A 46 -53.17 -39.25 16.17
N ASN A 47 -51.91 -39.72 16.00
CA ASN A 47 -51.50 -40.74 15.05
C ASN A 47 -51.92 -40.43 13.59
N ASP A 48 -52.02 -39.16 13.21
CA ASP A 48 -52.41 -38.72 11.87
C ASP A 48 -51.19 -38.67 10.94
N HIS A 49 -50.93 -39.82 10.27
CA HIS A 49 -49.83 -39.92 9.31
C HIS A 49 -49.98 -38.96 8.12
N GLY A 50 -51.23 -38.64 7.70
CA GLY A 50 -51.48 -37.73 6.60
C GLY A 50 -51.04 -36.31 6.94
N TYR A 51 -51.37 -35.85 8.12
CA TYR A 51 -50.95 -34.53 8.64
C TYR A 51 -49.42 -34.44 8.78
N ILE A 52 -48.77 -35.49 9.30
CA ILE A 52 -47.32 -35.55 9.44
C ILE A 52 -46.66 -35.41 8.06
N VAL A 53 -47.10 -36.18 7.07
CA VAL A 53 -46.55 -36.11 5.71
C VAL A 53 -46.76 -34.72 5.07
N GLN A 54 -47.96 -34.13 5.24
CA GLN A 54 -48.25 -32.80 4.74
C GLN A 54 -47.29 -31.77 5.35
N LYS A 55 -47.11 -31.78 6.68
CA LYS A 55 -46.18 -30.83 7.37
C LYS A 55 -44.74 -31.08 7.03
N PHE A 56 -44.33 -32.32 6.79
CA PHE A 56 -42.99 -32.67 6.29
C PHE A 56 -42.72 -32.02 4.93
N PHE A 57 -43.67 -32.11 3.97
CA PHE A 57 -43.53 -31.40 2.70
C PHE A 57 -43.46 -29.89 2.85
N ILE A 58 -44.20 -29.30 3.81
CA ILE A 58 -44.11 -27.89 4.14
C ILE A 58 -42.69 -27.53 4.63
N LEU A 59 -42.10 -28.36 5.51
CA LEU A 59 -40.71 -28.16 5.97
C LEU A 59 -39.71 -28.21 4.82
N ILE A 60 -39.86 -29.17 3.89
CA ILE A 60 -39.00 -29.25 2.69
C ILE A 60 -39.18 -28.00 1.83
N LEU A 61 -40.40 -27.53 1.61
CA LEU A 61 -40.66 -26.34 0.83
C LEU A 61 -40.05 -25.10 1.49
N MET A 62 -40.19 -24.96 2.84
CA MET A 62 -39.58 -23.88 3.60
C MET A 62 -38.05 -23.94 3.56
N ALA A 63 -37.46 -25.13 3.66
CA ALA A 63 -36.01 -25.31 3.53
C ALA A 63 -35.50 -24.91 2.14
N ALA A 64 -36.21 -25.33 1.07
CA ALA A 64 -35.89 -24.94 -0.29
C ALA A 64 -36.03 -23.41 -0.52
N ALA A 65 -37.12 -22.81 -0.04
CA ALA A 65 -37.32 -21.38 -0.11
C ALA A 65 -36.25 -20.61 0.69
N GLY A 66 -35.94 -21.05 1.90
CA GLY A 66 -34.89 -20.50 2.74
C GLY A 66 -33.52 -20.57 2.09
N LEU A 67 -33.20 -21.69 1.43
CA LEU A 67 -31.95 -21.87 0.68
C LEU A 67 -31.86 -20.87 -0.48
N ILE A 68 -32.90 -20.73 -1.30
CA ILE A 68 -32.94 -19.77 -2.42
C ILE A 68 -32.75 -18.35 -1.92
N VAL A 69 -33.48 -17.97 -0.87
CA VAL A 69 -33.39 -16.64 -0.24
C VAL A 69 -32.00 -16.39 0.33
N SER A 70 -31.40 -17.38 0.99
CA SER A 70 -30.06 -17.30 1.55
C SER A 70 -28.99 -17.12 0.46
N ILE A 71 -29.05 -17.90 -0.62
CA ILE A 71 -28.14 -17.76 -1.77
C ILE A 71 -28.28 -16.36 -2.39
N THR A 72 -29.52 -15.92 -2.60
CA THR A 72 -29.80 -14.59 -3.18
C THR A 72 -29.25 -13.47 -2.31
N ALA A 73 -29.43 -13.55 -0.99
CA ALA A 73 -28.88 -12.60 -0.04
C ALA A 73 -27.33 -12.55 -0.08
N GLN A 74 -26.70 -13.74 -0.14
CA GLN A 74 -25.25 -13.85 -0.24
C GLN A 74 -24.72 -13.29 -1.56
N PHE A 75 -25.40 -13.54 -2.67
CA PHE A 75 -25.04 -12.99 -3.97
C PHE A 75 -25.05 -11.46 -3.96
N PHE A 76 -26.11 -10.82 -3.46
CA PHE A 76 -26.20 -9.37 -3.40
C PHE A 76 -25.17 -8.77 -2.42
N ALA A 77 -24.94 -9.41 -1.27
CA ALA A 77 -23.93 -8.96 -0.32
C ALA A 77 -22.51 -9.05 -0.91
N ALA A 78 -22.20 -10.14 -1.62
CA ALA A 78 -20.92 -10.32 -2.29
C ALA A 78 -20.74 -9.29 -3.41
N LYS A 79 -21.75 -9.12 -4.27
CA LYS A 79 -21.71 -8.14 -5.37
C LYS A 79 -21.49 -6.71 -4.86
N ALA A 80 -22.21 -6.29 -3.80
CA ALA A 80 -22.05 -4.98 -3.21
C ALA A 80 -20.67 -4.79 -2.58
N SER A 81 -20.18 -5.78 -1.82
CA SER A 81 -18.89 -5.66 -1.12
C SER A 81 -17.69 -5.70 -2.07
N VAL A 82 -17.73 -6.56 -3.09
CA VAL A 82 -16.65 -6.64 -4.09
C VAL A 82 -16.64 -5.39 -4.97
N GLY A 83 -17.82 -4.95 -5.45
CA GLY A 83 -17.93 -3.73 -6.24
C GLY A 83 -17.45 -2.50 -5.47
N PHE A 84 -17.87 -2.35 -4.21
CA PHE A 84 -17.38 -1.30 -3.32
C PHE A 84 -15.84 -1.34 -3.18
N ALA A 85 -15.25 -2.52 -2.97
CA ALA A 85 -13.80 -2.64 -2.83
C ALA A 85 -13.06 -2.29 -4.12
N THR A 86 -13.62 -2.63 -5.28
CA THR A 86 -13.09 -2.26 -6.59
C THR A 86 -13.06 -0.75 -6.77
N GLU A 87 -14.17 -0.07 -6.48
CA GLU A 87 -14.26 1.39 -6.57
C GLU A 87 -13.28 2.09 -5.61
N VAL A 88 -13.20 1.61 -4.36
CA VAL A 88 -12.26 2.16 -3.38
C VAL A 88 -10.82 1.96 -3.84
N ARG A 89 -10.47 0.76 -4.33
CA ARG A 89 -9.12 0.47 -4.82
C ARG A 89 -8.74 1.36 -5.99
N GLN A 90 -9.65 1.51 -6.95
CA GLN A 90 -9.46 2.39 -8.09
C GLN A 90 -9.30 3.86 -7.68
N ALA A 91 -10.14 4.33 -6.75
CA ALA A 91 -10.06 5.70 -6.25
C ALA A 91 -8.75 5.99 -5.51
N VAL A 92 -8.29 5.05 -4.66
CA VAL A 92 -7.01 5.19 -3.95
C VAL A 92 -5.85 5.16 -4.94
N TYR A 93 -5.85 4.25 -5.91
CA TYR A 93 -4.81 4.18 -6.93
C TYR A 93 -4.74 5.47 -7.77
N ASN A 94 -5.88 5.94 -8.26
CA ASN A 94 -5.95 7.19 -9.02
C ASN A 94 -5.49 8.40 -8.21
N HIS A 95 -5.76 8.38 -6.90
CA HIS A 95 -5.33 9.45 -6.00
C HIS A 95 -3.81 9.42 -5.79
N ILE A 96 -3.22 8.24 -5.54
CA ILE A 96 -1.77 8.04 -5.39
C ILE A 96 -1.02 8.55 -6.63
N GLN A 97 -1.55 8.31 -7.84
CA GLN A 97 -0.91 8.78 -9.08
C GLN A 97 -0.91 10.32 -9.24
N LYS A 98 -1.72 11.02 -8.44
CA LYS A 98 -1.77 12.50 -8.43
C LYS A 98 -0.90 13.15 -7.36
N LEU A 99 -0.45 12.37 -6.40
CA LEU A 99 0.42 12.86 -5.32
C LEU A 99 1.80 13.26 -5.86
N SER A 100 2.44 14.21 -5.20
CA SER A 100 3.83 14.59 -5.47
C SER A 100 4.80 13.62 -4.77
N TYR A 101 6.07 13.72 -5.09
CA TYR A 101 7.10 12.90 -4.45
C TYR A 101 7.18 13.15 -2.95
N THR A 102 6.94 14.39 -2.49
CA THR A 102 6.93 14.75 -1.06
C THR A 102 5.94 13.89 -0.26
N GLU A 103 4.71 13.74 -0.77
CA GLU A 103 3.70 12.91 -0.11
C GLU A 103 4.03 11.42 -0.24
N LEU A 104 4.53 10.99 -1.40
CA LEU A 104 4.92 9.59 -1.62
C LEU A 104 6.04 9.16 -0.67
N ASP A 105 7.05 10.02 -0.47
CA ASP A 105 8.15 9.77 0.47
C ASP A 105 7.66 9.75 1.92
N THR A 106 6.77 10.67 2.28
CA THR A 106 6.19 10.75 3.62
C THR A 106 5.33 9.53 3.95
N LEU A 107 4.52 9.08 3.00
CA LEU A 107 3.62 7.94 3.17
C LEU A 107 4.36 6.60 3.10
N GLY A 108 5.38 6.52 2.26
CA GLY A 108 6.15 5.31 2.00
C GLY A 108 5.43 4.27 1.12
N THR A 109 6.13 3.72 0.15
CA THR A 109 5.59 2.76 -0.84
C THR A 109 4.98 1.52 -0.19
N ASP A 110 5.63 0.95 0.83
CA ASP A 110 5.15 -0.25 1.53
C ASP A 110 3.81 -0.01 2.22
N THR A 111 3.64 1.20 2.80
CA THR A 111 2.37 1.62 3.40
C THR A 111 1.28 1.69 2.33
N LEU A 112 1.54 2.34 1.20
CA LEU A 112 0.58 2.49 0.11
C LEU A 112 0.14 1.14 -0.47
N ILE A 113 1.08 0.20 -0.65
CA ILE A 113 0.77 -1.17 -1.08
C ILE A 113 -0.16 -1.86 -0.07
N THR A 114 0.17 -1.81 1.23
CA THR A 114 -0.66 -2.40 2.28
C THR A 114 -2.07 -1.82 2.31
N ARG A 115 -2.22 -0.49 2.05
CA ARG A 115 -3.55 0.15 1.98
C ARG A 115 -4.37 -0.34 0.79
N LEU A 116 -3.73 -0.49 -0.39
CA LEU A 116 -4.39 -0.95 -1.61
C LEU A 116 -4.79 -2.44 -1.56
N THR A 117 -4.07 -3.24 -0.81
CA THR A 117 -4.27 -4.70 -0.71
C THR A 117 -5.03 -5.08 0.56
N ASP A 118 -4.32 -5.16 1.68
CA ASP A 118 -4.84 -5.74 2.92
C ASP A 118 -5.95 -4.90 3.55
N ASP A 119 -5.77 -3.57 3.62
CA ASP A 119 -6.78 -2.70 4.22
C ASP A 119 -8.06 -2.66 3.40
N VAL A 120 -7.98 -2.60 2.06
CA VAL A 120 -9.19 -2.66 1.20
C VAL A 120 -9.88 -4.01 1.34
N ASN A 121 -9.14 -5.13 1.38
CA ASN A 121 -9.70 -6.45 1.58
C ASN A 121 -10.39 -6.58 2.95
N GLN A 122 -9.80 -6.01 4.00
CA GLN A 122 -10.40 -6.02 5.34
C GLN A 122 -11.69 -5.19 5.39
N VAL A 123 -11.74 -4.04 4.70
CA VAL A 123 -12.96 -3.23 4.58
C VAL A 123 -14.02 -3.96 3.76
N GLN A 124 -13.64 -4.62 2.66
CA GLN A 124 -14.54 -5.47 1.87
C GLN A 124 -15.20 -6.55 2.73
N ASN A 125 -14.39 -7.26 3.53
CA ASN A 125 -14.90 -8.29 4.44
C ASN A 125 -15.86 -7.71 5.48
N GLY A 126 -15.54 -6.53 6.03
CA GLY A 126 -16.43 -5.84 6.96
C GLY A 126 -17.76 -5.43 6.35
N VAL A 127 -17.75 -4.91 5.13
CA VAL A 127 -18.99 -4.57 4.39
C VAL A 127 -19.79 -5.84 4.10
N ASN A 128 -19.15 -6.90 3.63
CA ASN A 128 -19.82 -8.18 3.34
C ASN A 128 -20.49 -8.76 4.60
N MET A 129 -19.74 -8.86 5.71
CA MET A 129 -20.27 -9.36 6.97
C MET A 129 -21.34 -8.43 7.57
N GLY A 130 -21.15 -7.11 7.43
CA GLY A 130 -22.14 -6.12 7.86
C GLY A 130 -23.48 -6.32 7.15
N LEU A 131 -23.48 -6.45 5.82
CA LEU A 131 -24.69 -6.65 5.03
C LEU A 131 -25.40 -7.99 5.33
N ARG A 132 -24.64 -9.02 5.75
CA ARG A 132 -25.15 -10.37 5.98
C ARG A 132 -25.59 -10.61 7.43
N LEU A 133 -24.83 -10.16 8.41
CA LEU A 133 -24.96 -10.61 9.79
C LEU A 133 -25.45 -9.49 10.74
N LEU A 134 -25.21 -8.22 10.40
CA LEU A 134 -25.52 -7.10 11.31
C LEU A 134 -27.00 -7.03 11.68
N LEU A 135 -27.90 -7.32 10.73
CA LEU A 135 -29.34 -7.36 10.97
C LEU A 135 -29.83 -8.76 11.33
N ARG A 136 -29.22 -9.82 10.78
CA ARG A 136 -29.65 -11.22 11.02
C ARG A 136 -29.63 -11.57 12.50
N SER A 137 -28.49 -11.40 13.16
CA SER A 137 -28.32 -11.84 14.55
C SER A 137 -29.27 -11.15 15.53
N PRO A 138 -29.44 -9.80 15.50
CA PRO A 138 -30.47 -9.15 16.32
C PRO A 138 -31.89 -9.61 15.99
N PHE A 139 -32.21 -9.81 14.70
CA PHE A 139 -33.55 -10.24 14.31
C PHE A 139 -33.87 -11.68 14.77
N ILE A 140 -32.93 -12.61 14.75
CA ILE A 140 -33.11 -13.95 15.29
C ILE A 140 -33.31 -13.89 16.81
N VAL A 141 -32.49 -13.13 17.53
CA VAL A 141 -32.56 -13.04 18.99
C VAL A 141 -33.88 -12.41 19.43
N LEU A 142 -34.25 -11.26 18.85
CA LEU A 142 -35.54 -10.60 19.16
C LEU A 142 -36.73 -11.38 18.64
N GLY A 143 -36.62 -11.97 17.45
CA GLY A 143 -37.66 -12.78 16.86
C GLY A 143 -37.92 -14.06 17.66
N SER A 144 -36.89 -14.75 18.14
CA SER A 144 -37.04 -15.90 19.03
C SER A 144 -37.75 -15.52 20.34
N MET A 145 -37.44 -14.34 20.90
CA MET A 145 -38.12 -13.82 22.09
C MET A 145 -39.61 -13.53 21.79
N VAL A 146 -39.91 -12.86 20.68
CA VAL A 146 -41.32 -12.59 20.27
C VAL A 146 -42.07 -13.91 20.06
N MET A 147 -41.46 -14.88 19.35
CA MET A 147 -42.09 -16.19 19.16
C MET A 147 -42.30 -16.94 20.48
N ALA A 148 -41.40 -16.81 21.45
CA ALA A 148 -41.60 -17.37 22.79
C ALA A 148 -42.83 -16.74 23.51
N PHE A 149 -43.04 -15.41 23.36
CA PHE A 149 -44.22 -14.73 23.90
C PHE A 149 -45.53 -15.19 23.27
N THR A 150 -45.55 -15.56 21.98
CA THR A 150 -46.73 -16.09 21.31
C THR A 150 -47.13 -17.48 21.81
N ILE A 151 -46.15 -18.26 22.30
CA ILE A 151 -46.38 -19.61 22.83
C ILE A 151 -46.82 -19.54 24.29
N ASN A 152 -45.99 -19.00 25.18
CA ASN A 152 -46.31 -18.90 26.60
C ASN A 152 -45.54 -17.77 27.30
N VAL A 153 -46.25 -16.84 27.92
CA VAL A 153 -45.65 -15.65 28.58
C VAL A 153 -44.70 -16.02 29.72
N ARG A 154 -45.02 -17.05 30.53
CA ARG A 154 -44.16 -17.46 31.67
C ARG A 154 -42.82 -18.04 31.17
N CYS A 155 -42.85 -18.82 30.13
CA CYS A 155 -41.64 -19.35 29.48
C CYS A 155 -40.86 -18.24 28.78
N ALA A 156 -41.52 -17.26 28.14
CA ALA A 156 -40.89 -16.13 27.49
C ALA A 156 -40.11 -15.22 28.46
N LEU A 157 -40.57 -15.07 29.71
CA LEU A 157 -39.83 -14.30 30.72
C LEU A 157 -38.42 -14.87 30.99
N ILE A 158 -38.22 -16.18 30.80
CA ILE A 158 -36.90 -16.80 30.91
C ILE A 158 -35.96 -16.25 29.86
N PHE A 159 -36.44 -16.04 28.62
CA PHE A 159 -35.65 -15.42 27.53
C PHE A 159 -35.32 -13.97 27.87
N VAL A 160 -36.24 -13.20 28.41
CA VAL A 160 -36.03 -11.80 28.83
C VAL A 160 -34.90 -11.67 29.86
N VAL A 161 -34.76 -12.67 30.75
CA VAL A 161 -33.66 -12.70 31.73
C VAL A 161 -32.38 -13.29 31.16
N ALA A 162 -32.47 -14.37 30.38
CA ALA A 162 -31.31 -15.07 29.83
C ALA A 162 -30.55 -14.21 28.83
N ILE A 163 -31.23 -13.47 27.91
CA ILE A 163 -30.61 -12.66 26.88
C ILE A 163 -29.67 -11.58 27.46
N PRO A 164 -30.08 -10.71 28.38
CA PRO A 164 -29.19 -9.71 28.96
C PRO A 164 -28.01 -10.29 29.72
N ILE A 165 -28.22 -11.42 30.44
CA ILE A 165 -27.13 -12.08 31.18
C ILE A 165 -26.10 -12.63 30.21
N LEU A 166 -26.55 -13.30 29.15
CA LEU A 166 -25.65 -13.78 28.09
C LEU A 166 -24.91 -12.64 27.40
N PHE A 167 -25.61 -11.56 27.07
CA PHE A 167 -25.03 -10.36 26.52
C PHE A 167 -23.92 -9.83 27.43
N LEU A 168 -24.23 -9.69 28.72
CA LEU A 168 -23.29 -9.20 29.71
C LEU A 168 -22.02 -10.08 29.75
N VAL A 169 -22.14 -11.41 29.81
CA VAL A 169 -21.00 -12.34 29.88
C VAL A 169 -20.16 -12.25 28.61
N VAL A 170 -20.80 -12.29 27.44
CA VAL A 170 -20.09 -12.19 26.15
C VAL A 170 -19.33 -10.86 26.03
N PHE A 171 -20.00 -9.73 26.36
CA PHE A 171 -19.37 -8.42 26.29
C PHE A 171 -18.25 -8.23 27.31
N VAL A 172 -18.41 -8.71 28.55
CA VAL A 172 -17.37 -8.63 29.58
C VAL A 172 -16.12 -9.38 29.11
N ILE A 173 -16.26 -10.63 28.67
CA ILE A 173 -15.11 -11.42 28.17
C ILE A 173 -14.48 -10.75 26.94
N MET A 174 -15.30 -10.23 26.03
CA MET A 174 -14.81 -9.53 24.83
C MET A 174 -14.03 -8.26 25.19
N PHE A 175 -14.57 -7.40 26.07
CA PHE A 175 -13.89 -6.17 26.50
C PHE A 175 -12.60 -6.44 27.28
N LEU A 176 -12.53 -7.52 28.04
CA LEU A 176 -11.30 -7.95 28.71
C LEU A 176 -10.27 -8.50 27.69
N SER A 177 -10.73 -9.21 26.65
CA SER A 177 -9.86 -9.84 25.68
C SER A 177 -9.27 -8.86 24.67
N ILE A 178 -10.00 -7.82 24.22
CA ILE A 178 -9.56 -6.86 23.20
C ILE A 178 -8.20 -6.19 23.56
N PRO A 179 -8.00 -5.58 24.74
CA PRO A 179 -6.72 -4.96 25.08
C PRO A 179 -5.57 -5.98 25.21
N LEU A 180 -5.91 -7.20 25.62
CA LEU A 180 -4.93 -8.28 25.71
C LEU A 180 -4.47 -8.75 24.32
N PHE A 181 -5.38 -8.90 23.37
CA PHE A 181 -5.02 -9.19 21.98
C PHE A 181 -4.15 -8.09 21.36
N LYS A 182 -4.36 -6.81 21.69
CA LYS A 182 -3.46 -5.73 21.27
C LYS A 182 -2.04 -5.90 21.82
N LYS A 183 -1.91 -6.33 23.09
CA LYS A 183 -0.60 -6.64 23.69
C LYS A 183 0.08 -7.83 23.01
N VAL A 184 -0.69 -8.89 22.69
CA VAL A 184 -0.21 -10.04 21.90
C VAL A 184 0.32 -9.58 20.54
N GLN A 185 -0.45 -8.74 19.84
CA GLN A 185 -0.02 -8.20 18.56
C GLN A 185 1.30 -7.42 18.67
N GLY A 186 1.45 -6.56 19.67
CA GLY A 186 2.71 -5.84 19.91
C GLY A 186 3.90 -6.76 20.20
N ARG A 187 3.70 -7.89 20.90
CA ARG A 187 4.75 -8.90 21.09
C ARG A 187 5.06 -9.67 19.82
N LEU A 188 4.04 -9.98 19.01
CA LEU A 188 4.22 -10.61 17.69
C LEU A 188 5.00 -9.70 16.74
N ASP A 189 4.72 -8.40 16.75
CA ASP A 189 5.45 -7.42 15.95
C ASP A 189 6.93 -7.36 16.37
N SER A 190 7.24 -7.50 17.68
CA SER A 190 8.62 -7.57 18.19
C SER A 190 9.34 -8.83 17.69
N VAL A 191 8.70 -10.00 17.76
CA VAL A 191 9.27 -11.26 17.23
C VAL A 191 9.49 -11.16 15.72
N THR A 192 8.53 -10.60 14.99
CA THR A 192 8.62 -10.42 13.52
C THR A 192 9.77 -9.47 13.15
N ARG A 193 9.94 -8.36 13.90
CA ARG A 193 11.05 -7.43 13.70
C ARG A 193 12.39 -8.12 13.92
N LEU A 194 12.55 -8.83 15.04
CA LEU A 194 13.77 -9.57 15.37
C LEU A 194 14.09 -10.63 14.31
N THR A 195 13.08 -11.37 13.84
CA THR A 195 13.24 -12.34 12.75
C THR A 195 13.74 -11.67 11.48
N ARG A 196 13.18 -10.52 11.12
CA ARG A 196 13.59 -9.76 9.92
C ARG A 196 15.02 -9.25 10.05
N GLU A 197 15.39 -8.70 11.22
CA GLU A 197 16.75 -8.25 11.52
C GLU A 197 17.76 -9.41 11.41
N ASN A 198 17.47 -10.56 12.03
CA ASN A 198 18.34 -11.73 11.99
C ASN A 198 18.49 -12.31 10.58
N LEU A 199 17.41 -12.41 9.80
CA LEU A 199 17.48 -12.90 8.42
C LEU A 199 18.19 -11.93 7.49
N THR A 200 17.98 -10.64 7.64
CA THR A 200 18.69 -9.61 6.86
C THR A 200 20.16 -9.54 7.25
N GLY A 201 20.46 -9.64 8.54
CA GLY A 201 21.82 -9.62 9.11
C GLY A 201 22.51 -10.97 9.19
N VAL A 202 21.96 -12.06 8.62
CA VAL A 202 22.48 -13.42 8.79
C VAL A 202 23.97 -13.58 8.46
N ARG A 203 24.45 -12.85 7.47
CA ARG A 203 25.87 -12.86 7.09
C ARG A 203 26.75 -12.24 8.17
N VAL A 204 26.27 -11.18 8.82
CA VAL A 204 26.96 -10.51 9.93
C VAL A 204 26.98 -11.42 11.16
N ILE A 205 25.82 -11.98 11.52
CA ILE A 205 25.72 -12.93 12.66
C ILE A 205 26.71 -14.08 12.51
N ARG A 206 26.78 -14.69 11.33
CA ARG A 206 27.71 -15.77 11.02
C ARG A 206 29.17 -15.32 10.98
N ALA A 207 29.46 -14.14 10.42
CA ALA A 207 30.81 -13.61 10.36
C ALA A 207 31.41 -13.35 11.75
N PHE A 208 30.56 -13.02 12.73
CA PHE A 208 30.97 -12.78 14.12
C PHE A 208 30.69 -13.94 15.07
N CYS A 209 30.25 -15.11 14.55
CA CYS A 209 29.93 -16.31 15.31
C CYS A 209 28.93 -16.05 16.47
N ARG A 210 27.90 -15.23 16.22
CA ARG A 210 26.89 -14.82 17.22
C ARG A 210 25.55 -15.54 17.06
N GLU A 211 25.53 -16.73 16.44
CA GLU A 211 24.30 -17.50 16.21
C GLU A 211 23.61 -17.89 17.52
N ALA A 212 24.39 -18.28 18.53
CA ALA A 212 23.85 -18.68 19.83
C ALA A 212 23.15 -17.53 20.55
N ASP A 213 23.70 -16.31 20.47
CA ASP A 213 23.09 -15.12 21.05
C ASP A 213 21.80 -14.72 20.32
N ALA A 214 21.81 -14.77 18.99
CA ALA A 214 20.64 -14.49 18.18
C ALA A 214 19.49 -15.48 18.45
N VAL A 215 19.80 -16.77 18.63
CA VAL A 215 18.83 -17.80 19.02
C VAL A 215 18.30 -17.53 20.44
N ALA A 216 19.16 -17.20 21.39
CA ALA A 216 18.74 -16.93 22.78
C ALA A 216 17.80 -15.71 22.86
N GLU A 217 18.11 -14.63 22.16
CA GLU A 217 17.26 -13.43 22.08
C GLU A 217 15.90 -13.73 21.43
N PHE A 218 15.91 -14.51 20.34
CA PHE A 218 14.68 -14.95 19.69
C PHE A 218 13.83 -15.80 20.63
N ASP A 219 14.44 -16.78 21.33
CA ASP A 219 13.73 -17.66 22.26
C ASP A 219 13.12 -16.88 23.41
N GLU A 220 13.82 -15.90 23.99
CA GLU A 220 13.29 -15.04 25.06
C GLU A 220 12.05 -14.27 24.55
N SER A 221 12.15 -13.64 23.39
CA SER A 221 11.05 -12.88 22.78
C SER A 221 9.86 -13.79 22.44
N ASN A 222 10.13 -14.98 21.90
CA ASN A 222 9.12 -15.97 21.56
C ASN A 222 8.43 -16.56 22.79
N LEU A 223 9.17 -16.85 23.87
CA LEU A 223 8.61 -17.30 25.15
C LEU A 223 7.71 -16.24 25.79
N ALA A 224 8.10 -14.96 25.71
CA ALA A 224 7.27 -13.86 26.19
C ALA A 224 5.94 -13.76 25.42
N LEU A 225 5.99 -13.92 24.09
CA LEU A 225 4.80 -13.99 23.22
C LEU A 225 3.93 -15.21 23.58
N THR A 226 4.54 -16.38 23.74
CA THR A 226 3.85 -17.64 24.06
C THR A 226 3.10 -17.53 25.39
N ARG A 227 3.77 -17.07 26.47
CA ARG A 227 3.12 -16.88 27.78
C ARG A 227 1.93 -15.94 27.71
N LEU A 228 2.06 -14.84 26.96
CA LEU A 228 0.96 -13.89 26.79
C LEU A 228 -0.18 -14.49 25.98
N ASN A 229 0.13 -15.23 24.90
CA ASN A 229 -0.87 -15.95 24.09
C ASN A 229 -1.64 -16.99 24.90
N GLU A 230 -0.94 -17.78 25.73
CA GLU A 230 -1.57 -18.76 26.63
C GLU A 230 -2.51 -18.08 27.62
N PHE A 231 -2.08 -16.97 28.22
CA PHE A 231 -2.92 -16.22 29.18
C PHE A 231 -4.19 -15.68 28.50
N VAL A 232 -4.03 -15.07 27.32
CA VAL A 232 -5.18 -14.54 26.54
C VAL A 232 -6.05 -15.68 26.03
N GLY A 233 -5.42 -16.80 25.63
CA GLY A 233 -6.12 -18.01 25.23
C GLY A 233 -7.00 -18.58 26.34
N LYS A 234 -6.49 -18.65 27.59
CA LYS A 234 -7.25 -19.11 28.76
C LYS A 234 -8.49 -18.22 29.02
N ILE A 235 -8.32 -16.88 28.94
CA ILE A 235 -9.46 -15.95 29.11
C ILE A 235 -10.48 -16.10 27.99
N SER A 236 -10.01 -16.15 26.75
CA SER A 236 -10.90 -16.28 25.58
C SER A 236 -11.60 -17.65 25.55
N ALA A 237 -10.93 -18.70 26.00
CA ALA A 237 -11.50 -20.04 26.08
C ALA A 237 -12.65 -20.15 27.08
N LEU A 238 -12.75 -19.26 28.08
CA LEU A 238 -13.87 -19.21 29.02
C LEU A 238 -15.19 -18.80 28.35
N LEU A 239 -15.14 -18.18 27.18
CA LEU A 239 -16.36 -17.70 26.50
C LEU A 239 -17.36 -18.83 26.22
N ASN A 240 -16.90 -19.90 25.59
CA ASN A 240 -17.77 -21.02 25.25
C ASN A 240 -18.30 -21.77 26.49
N PRO A 241 -17.47 -22.22 27.44
CA PRO A 241 -17.99 -22.87 28.67
C PRO A 241 -18.95 -22.00 29.46
N ALA A 242 -18.63 -20.71 29.64
CA ALA A 242 -19.50 -19.79 30.40
C ALA A 242 -20.87 -19.60 29.73
N THR A 243 -20.88 -19.39 28.41
CA THR A 243 -22.13 -19.28 27.64
C THR A 243 -22.92 -20.59 27.65
N TYR A 244 -22.26 -21.74 27.47
CA TYR A 244 -22.94 -23.06 27.53
C TYR A 244 -23.53 -23.36 28.91
N VAL A 245 -22.82 -23.07 29.99
CA VAL A 245 -23.37 -23.26 31.36
C VAL A 245 -24.60 -22.40 31.59
N LEU A 246 -24.55 -21.12 31.24
CA LEU A 246 -25.70 -20.22 31.39
C LEU A 246 -26.92 -20.70 30.61
N ILE A 247 -26.72 -21.15 29.40
CA ILE A 247 -27.78 -21.59 28.54
C ILE A 247 -28.37 -22.91 29.00
N ASN A 248 -27.52 -23.86 29.41
CA ASN A 248 -28.01 -25.11 29.96
C ASN A 248 -28.84 -24.88 31.24
N ILE A 249 -28.42 -23.93 32.10
CA ILE A 249 -29.22 -23.51 33.27
C ILE A 249 -30.55 -22.92 32.80
N ALA A 250 -30.52 -21.97 31.85
CA ALA A 250 -31.75 -21.38 31.31
C ALA A 250 -32.66 -22.44 30.67
N THR A 251 -32.06 -23.40 29.94
CA THR A 251 -32.82 -24.52 29.32
C THR A 251 -33.41 -25.44 30.37
N VAL A 252 -32.72 -25.78 31.46
CA VAL A 252 -33.28 -26.60 32.54
C VAL A 252 -34.44 -25.87 33.21
N ILE A 253 -34.29 -24.57 33.48
CA ILE A 253 -35.39 -23.72 34.04
C ILE A 253 -36.56 -23.67 33.05
N LEU A 254 -36.29 -23.53 31.75
CA LEU A 254 -37.29 -23.50 30.69
C LEU A 254 -38.08 -24.82 30.66
N ILE A 255 -37.38 -25.98 30.58
CA ILE A 255 -38.02 -27.30 30.55
C ILE A 255 -38.85 -27.55 31.80
N ARG A 256 -38.34 -27.20 32.99
CA ARG A 256 -39.10 -27.32 34.25
C ARG A 256 -40.35 -26.46 34.21
N THR A 257 -40.24 -25.18 33.82
CA THR A 257 -41.37 -24.26 33.77
C THR A 257 -42.40 -24.69 32.72
N ALA A 258 -41.91 -25.09 31.54
CA ALA A 258 -42.74 -25.59 30.44
C ALA A 258 -43.47 -26.90 30.85
N GLY A 259 -42.79 -27.83 31.51
CA GLY A 259 -43.38 -29.08 32.01
C GLY A 259 -44.53 -28.80 33.01
N VAL A 260 -44.39 -27.81 33.90
CA VAL A 260 -45.48 -27.38 34.76
C VAL A 260 -46.66 -26.80 33.96
N GLN A 261 -46.38 -25.98 32.90
CA GLN A 261 -47.45 -25.42 32.05
C GLN A 261 -48.14 -26.50 31.21
N VAL A 262 -47.42 -27.52 30.76
CA VAL A 262 -48.01 -28.70 30.06
C VAL A 262 -48.94 -29.48 31.00
N ASN A 263 -48.49 -29.74 32.22
CA ASN A 263 -49.30 -30.44 33.22
C ASN A 263 -50.58 -29.64 33.63
N LEU A 264 -50.52 -28.31 33.57
CA LEU A 264 -51.67 -27.45 33.78
C LEU A 264 -52.60 -27.33 32.56
N GLY A 265 -52.26 -27.93 31.44
CA GLY A 265 -53.00 -27.83 30.18
C GLY A 265 -52.86 -26.48 29.44
N ASN A 266 -51.95 -25.62 29.87
CA ASN A 266 -51.74 -24.31 29.27
C ASN A 266 -50.77 -24.34 28.08
N MET A 267 -50.13 -25.47 27.78
CA MET A 267 -49.14 -25.65 26.73
C MET A 267 -49.06 -27.08 26.27
N GLN A 268 -48.66 -27.31 25.02
CA GLN A 268 -48.50 -28.64 24.42
C GLN A 268 -47.02 -29.06 24.40
N GLN A 269 -46.74 -30.37 24.19
CA GLN A 269 -45.36 -30.91 24.22
C GLN A 269 -44.48 -30.41 23.08
N GLY A 270 -45.02 -30.26 21.87
CA GLY A 270 -44.30 -29.72 20.72
C GLY A 270 -43.91 -28.23 20.90
N GLU A 271 -44.77 -27.47 21.62
CA GLU A 271 -44.44 -26.07 21.96
C GLU A 271 -43.19 -25.98 22.86
N VAL A 272 -42.96 -26.95 23.75
CA VAL A 272 -41.73 -27.06 24.56
C VAL A 272 -40.52 -27.25 23.68
N VAL A 273 -40.66 -28.13 22.66
CA VAL A 273 -39.59 -28.39 21.69
C VAL A 273 -39.27 -27.11 20.86
N ALA A 274 -40.31 -26.36 20.48
CA ALA A 274 -40.11 -25.11 19.76
C ALA A 274 -39.37 -24.07 20.64
N LEU A 275 -39.74 -23.90 21.90
CA LEU A 275 -39.03 -23.02 22.82
C LEU A 275 -37.56 -23.44 23.03
N TYR A 276 -37.29 -24.74 23.14
CA TYR A 276 -35.92 -25.25 23.22
C TYR A 276 -35.10 -24.89 21.97
N ASN A 277 -35.69 -25.06 20.78
CA ASN A 277 -35.02 -24.69 19.53
C ASN A 277 -34.72 -23.19 19.44
N TYR A 278 -35.67 -22.32 19.86
CA TYR A 278 -35.43 -20.87 19.93
C TYR A 278 -34.29 -20.53 20.89
N MET A 279 -34.23 -21.15 22.05
CA MET A 279 -33.14 -20.95 23.01
C MET A 279 -31.79 -21.35 22.37
N ALA A 280 -31.72 -22.50 21.69
CA ALA A 280 -30.51 -22.97 21.03
C ALA A 280 -30.04 -22.03 19.88
N GLN A 281 -30.98 -21.53 19.07
CA GLN A 281 -30.66 -20.59 17.98
C GLN A 281 -30.08 -19.29 18.50
N MET A 282 -30.59 -18.74 19.58
CA MET A 282 -30.12 -17.48 20.18
C MET A 282 -28.64 -17.53 20.55
N ILE A 283 -28.15 -18.65 21.07
CA ILE A 283 -26.75 -18.83 21.46
C ILE A 283 -25.82 -18.63 20.28
N VAL A 284 -26.10 -19.39 19.23
CA VAL A 284 -25.28 -19.37 18.02
C VAL A 284 -25.20 -17.96 17.46
N GLU A 285 -26.30 -17.23 17.46
CA GLU A 285 -26.36 -15.88 16.90
C GLU A 285 -25.68 -14.83 17.81
N LEU A 286 -25.74 -14.96 19.13
CA LEU A 286 -25.01 -14.08 20.05
C LEU A 286 -23.49 -14.21 19.93
N VAL A 287 -22.99 -15.45 19.80
CA VAL A 287 -21.55 -15.68 19.57
C VAL A 287 -21.10 -15.11 18.21
N LYS A 288 -21.93 -15.30 17.16
CA LYS A 288 -21.66 -14.70 15.84
C LYS A 288 -21.65 -13.16 15.90
N LEU A 289 -22.56 -12.56 16.66
CA LEU A 289 -22.62 -11.10 16.83
C LEU A 289 -21.35 -10.55 17.47
N ALA A 290 -20.80 -11.22 18.48
CA ALA A 290 -19.53 -10.83 19.12
C ALA A 290 -18.37 -10.82 18.11
N SER A 291 -18.23 -11.89 17.32
CA SER A 291 -17.18 -11.97 16.27
C SER A 291 -17.36 -10.94 15.16
N LEU A 292 -18.63 -10.62 14.82
CA LEU A 292 -18.95 -9.57 13.85
C LEU A 292 -18.48 -8.19 14.34
N ILE A 293 -18.72 -7.85 15.60
CA ILE A 293 -18.29 -6.55 16.17
C ILE A 293 -16.77 -6.39 16.06
N ILE A 294 -16.00 -7.45 16.36
CA ILE A 294 -14.54 -7.42 16.22
C ILE A 294 -14.14 -7.17 14.77
N THR A 295 -14.76 -7.87 13.82
CA THR A 295 -14.48 -7.72 12.40
C THR A 295 -14.83 -6.33 11.88
N LEU A 296 -15.98 -5.79 12.28
CA LEU A 296 -16.39 -4.44 11.92
C LEU A 296 -15.44 -3.38 12.47
N ASN A 297 -14.99 -3.51 13.73
CA ASN A 297 -14.02 -2.58 14.31
C ASN A 297 -12.68 -2.59 13.57
N LYS A 298 -12.17 -3.76 13.19
CA LYS A 298 -10.97 -3.88 12.34
C LYS A 298 -11.19 -3.19 10.99
N SER A 299 -12.32 -3.45 10.34
CA SER A 299 -12.67 -2.86 9.05
C SER A 299 -12.82 -1.34 9.13
N MET A 300 -13.39 -0.82 10.22
CA MET A 300 -13.49 0.63 10.45
C MET A 300 -12.12 1.27 10.58
N ALA A 301 -11.21 0.66 11.33
CA ALA A 301 -9.84 1.14 11.47
C ALA A 301 -9.10 1.16 10.11
N CYS A 302 -9.25 0.10 9.29
CA CYS A 302 -8.71 0.05 7.93
C CYS A 302 -9.32 1.13 7.03
N ALA A 303 -10.64 1.33 7.11
CA ALA A 303 -11.33 2.37 6.36
C ALA A 303 -10.86 3.79 6.72
N ASP A 304 -10.57 4.05 7.99
CA ASP A 304 -10.08 5.36 8.43
C ASP A 304 -8.64 5.60 7.94
N ARG A 305 -7.79 4.56 7.88
CA ARG A 305 -6.46 4.65 7.28
C ARG A 305 -6.51 4.92 5.76
N ILE A 306 -7.40 4.23 5.03
CA ILE A 306 -7.62 4.49 3.59
C ILE A 306 -8.14 5.92 3.39
N ALA A 307 -9.09 6.35 4.21
CA ALA A 307 -9.63 7.71 4.15
C ALA A 307 -8.57 8.76 4.47
N GLY A 308 -7.57 8.44 5.30
CA GLY A 308 -6.40 9.28 5.57
C GLY A 308 -5.62 9.56 4.30
N ILE A 309 -5.32 8.54 3.48
CA ILE A 309 -4.62 8.73 2.20
C ILE A 309 -5.43 9.61 1.24
N LEU A 310 -6.73 9.34 1.10
CA LEU A 310 -7.61 10.11 0.20
C LEU A 310 -7.81 11.58 0.61
N LYS A 311 -7.36 11.98 1.79
CA LYS A 311 -7.39 13.36 2.30
C LYS A 311 -6.06 14.09 2.14
N VAL A 312 -5.00 13.39 1.77
CA VAL A 312 -3.70 14.00 1.53
C VAL A 312 -3.76 14.68 0.17
N ASP A 313 -3.76 15.98 0.15
CA ASP A 313 -3.67 16.73 -1.10
C ASP A 313 -2.21 16.89 -1.51
N SER A 314 -1.95 16.90 -2.81
CA SER A 314 -0.61 17.16 -3.35
C SER A 314 -0.18 18.60 -3.02
N THR A 315 1.01 18.77 -2.47
CA THR A 315 1.61 20.09 -2.22
C THR A 315 1.99 20.79 -3.52
N MET A 316 2.20 20.02 -4.60
CA MET A 316 2.55 20.56 -5.90
C MET A 316 1.31 20.71 -6.79
N THR A 317 1.15 21.89 -7.38
CA THR A 317 0.10 22.20 -8.34
C THR A 317 0.71 22.48 -9.71
N TYR A 318 0.05 22.00 -10.75
CA TYR A 318 0.43 22.26 -12.13
C TYR A 318 -0.73 22.99 -12.83
N PRO A 319 -0.45 24.03 -13.63
CA PRO A 319 -1.49 24.65 -14.44
C PRO A 319 -2.02 23.66 -15.50
N ASP A 320 -3.33 23.69 -15.78
CA ASP A 320 -3.97 22.81 -16.77
C ASP A 320 -3.50 23.11 -18.21
N LYS A 321 -3.17 24.36 -18.48
CA LYS A 321 -2.53 24.81 -19.73
C LYS A 321 -1.36 25.69 -19.34
N ALA A 322 -0.25 25.55 -20.09
CA ALA A 322 0.85 26.45 -19.91
C ALA A 322 0.37 27.91 -20.06
N SER A 323 0.47 28.65 -18.99
CA SER A 323 0.37 30.11 -19.04
C SER A 323 1.71 30.61 -19.53
N LEU A 324 2.07 30.28 -20.77
CA LEU A 324 3.33 30.68 -21.36
C LEU A 324 3.22 32.17 -21.74
N PRO A 325 3.80 33.11 -20.96
CA PRO A 325 4.11 34.40 -21.52
C PRO A 325 5.10 34.17 -22.67
N THR A 326 4.94 34.84 -23.78
CA THR A 326 5.94 34.92 -24.84
C THR A 326 7.21 35.56 -24.28
N VAL A 327 8.07 34.72 -23.67
CA VAL A 327 9.40 35.13 -23.23
C VAL A 327 10.33 35.03 -24.44
N GLU A 328 11.12 36.07 -24.68
CA GLU A 328 12.23 35.99 -25.63
C GLU A 328 13.10 34.76 -25.34
N SER A 329 13.51 34.05 -26.39
CA SER A 329 14.33 32.85 -26.27
C SER A 329 15.56 33.11 -25.38
N SER A 330 15.63 32.45 -24.23
CA SER A 330 16.80 32.50 -23.36
C SER A 330 17.95 31.67 -23.93
N ASP A 331 19.20 32.16 -23.79
CA ASP A 331 20.40 31.39 -24.11
C ASP A 331 20.66 30.26 -23.11
N TYR A 332 19.98 30.29 -21.98
CA TYR A 332 20.11 29.31 -20.91
C TYR A 332 18.98 28.29 -20.95
N ALA A 333 19.33 27.02 -20.87
CA ALA A 333 18.37 25.92 -20.74
C ALA A 333 17.80 25.86 -19.32
N VAL A 334 18.65 26.05 -18.32
CA VAL A 334 18.28 26.01 -16.88
C VAL A 334 19.01 27.13 -16.16
N ALA A 335 18.31 27.87 -15.29
CA ALA A 335 18.96 28.76 -14.35
C ALA A 335 18.33 28.63 -12.94
N PHE A 336 19.20 28.68 -11.94
CA PHE A 336 18.89 28.71 -10.51
C PHE A 336 19.24 30.09 -9.97
N ASP A 337 18.32 30.71 -9.28
CA ASP A 337 18.49 32.02 -8.67
C ASP A 337 18.15 31.94 -7.19
N HIS A 338 19.20 31.95 -6.34
CA HIS A 338 19.13 31.88 -4.88
C HIS A 338 18.24 30.72 -4.36
N VAL A 339 18.37 29.54 -4.95
CA VAL A 339 17.51 28.38 -4.67
C VAL A 339 17.95 27.66 -3.40
N SER A 340 16.99 27.49 -2.48
CA SER A 340 17.16 26.64 -1.30
C SER A 340 16.05 25.59 -1.24
N PHE A 341 16.37 24.41 -0.67
CA PHE A 341 15.41 23.30 -0.57
C PHE A 341 15.65 22.47 0.70
N SER A 342 14.54 22.09 1.34
CA SER A 342 14.53 21.14 2.46
C SER A 342 13.47 20.06 2.22
N TYR A 343 13.82 18.80 2.48
CA TYR A 343 12.83 17.72 2.46
C TYR A 343 11.86 17.85 3.64
N ALA A 344 10.64 17.40 3.47
CA ALA A 344 9.64 17.40 4.52
C ALA A 344 10.13 16.61 5.76
N GLY A 345 10.07 17.26 6.95
CA GLY A 345 10.48 16.62 8.20
C GLY A 345 11.98 16.69 8.51
N THR A 346 12.82 17.27 7.64
CA THR A 346 14.25 17.51 7.92
C THR A 346 14.44 18.91 8.49
N GLY A 347 15.23 19.02 9.58
CA GLY A 347 15.50 20.32 10.24
C GLY A 347 16.57 21.16 9.53
N ALA A 348 17.36 20.58 8.62
CA ALA A 348 18.43 21.24 7.89
C ALA A 348 18.11 21.30 6.39
N PRO A 349 18.48 22.39 5.68
CA PRO A 349 18.33 22.47 4.24
C PRO A 349 19.26 21.50 3.53
N SER A 350 18.74 20.81 2.51
CA SER A 350 19.52 19.91 1.65
C SER A 350 20.24 20.68 0.53
N LEU A 351 19.75 21.85 0.18
CA LEU A 351 20.41 22.83 -0.69
C LEU A 351 20.19 24.23 -0.12
N SER A 352 21.24 25.05 -0.14
CA SER A 352 21.23 26.42 0.39
C SER A 352 21.85 27.39 -0.61
N ASP A 353 21.07 28.39 -1.02
CA ASP A 353 21.50 29.52 -1.83
C ASP A 353 22.24 29.16 -3.13
N ILE A 354 21.70 28.19 -3.87
CA ILE A 354 22.28 27.71 -5.12
C ILE A 354 21.98 28.68 -6.26
N THR A 355 23.04 29.22 -6.90
CA THR A 355 22.93 30.15 -8.04
C THR A 355 23.88 29.77 -9.16
N PHE A 356 23.32 29.36 -10.32
CA PHE A 356 24.06 29.06 -11.55
C PHE A 356 23.14 29.15 -12.77
N SER A 357 23.77 29.18 -13.98
CA SER A 357 23.06 29.14 -15.25
C SER A 357 23.76 28.15 -16.19
N ALA A 358 22.99 27.28 -16.83
CA ALA A 358 23.43 26.28 -17.80
C ALA A 358 23.04 26.72 -19.21
N LYS A 359 24.00 26.87 -20.13
CA LYS A 359 23.73 27.21 -21.53
C LYS A 359 23.05 26.06 -22.26
N LYS A 360 22.22 26.39 -23.27
CA LYS A 360 21.61 25.37 -24.14
C LYS A 360 22.70 24.56 -24.86
N GLY A 361 22.47 23.26 -24.97
CA GLY A 361 23.38 22.33 -25.65
C GLY A 361 24.70 22.05 -24.92
N SER A 362 24.92 22.61 -23.70
CA SER A 362 26.12 22.37 -22.92
C SER A 362 25.99 21.13 -22.03
N THR A 363 27.16 20.58 -21.65
CA THR A 363 27.26 19.51 -20.67
C THR A 363 27.63 20.08 -19.32
N ILE A 364 26.80 19.85 -18.31
CA ILE A 364 26.99 20.29 -16.93
C ILE A 364 27.37 19.08 -16.08
N GLY A 365 28.58 19.08 -15.53
CA GLY A 365 29.03 18.07 -14.56
C GLY A 365 28.68 18.50 -13.14
N ILE A 366 28.16 17.58 -12.34
CA ILE A 366 27.85 17.84 -10.93
C ILE A 366 28.64 16.83 -10.09
N ILE A 367 29.50 17.35 -9.18
CA ILE A 367 30.35 16.56 -8.32
C ILE A 367 30.28 17.02 -6.87
N GLY A 368 30.60 16.13 -5.95
CA GLY A 368 30.63 16.40 -4.50
C GLY A 368 30.58 15.11 -3.70
N GLY A 369 30.75 15.20 -2.40
CA GLY A 369 30.67 14.07 -1.47
C GLY A 369 29.31 13.40 -1.47
N THR A 370 29.20 12.25 -0.80
CA THR A 370 27.91 11.60 -0.55
C THR A 370 27.08 12.50 0.38
N GLY A 371 25.82 12.74 0.04
CA GLY A 371 24.94 13.62 0.83
C GLY A 371 25.08 15.11 0.52
N SER A 372 25.96 15.55 -0.42
CA SER A 372 26.16 16.98 -0.75
C SER A 372 25.02 17.63 -1.53
N GLY A 373 23.89 16.95 -1.81
CA GLY A 373 22.72 17.51 -2.48
C GLY A 373 22.67 17.35 -3.99
N LYS A 374 23.56 16.53 -4.63
CA LYS A 374 23.63 16.34 -6.10
C LYS A 374 22.33 15.87 -6.72
N SER A 375 21.77 14.76 -6.21
CA SER A 375 20.48 14.22 -6.70
C SER A 375 19.33 15.20 -6.44
N THR A 376 19.35 15.88 -5.29
CA THR A 376 18.36 16.91 -4.94
C THR A 376 18.37 18.04 -5.96
N LEU A 377 19.54 18.49 -6.40
CA LEU A 377 19.65 19.56 -7.40
C LEU A 377 19.01 19.16 -8.73
N VAL A 378 19.27 17.96 -9.22
CA VAL A 378 18.71 17.49 -10.50
C VAL A 378 17.22 17.14 -10.38
N ASP A 379 16.76 16.70 -9.22
CA ASP A 379 15.34 16.44 -8.94
C ASP A 379 14.52 17.76 -8.96
N LEU A 380 15.12 18.86 -8.53
CA LEU A 380 14.52 20.20 -8.64
C LEU A 380 14.44 20.69 -10.10
N ILE A 381 15.41 20.37 -10.96
CA ILE A 381 15.36 20.66 -12.41
C ILE A 381 14.16 19.91 -13.02
N ALA A 382 14.01 18.63 -12.68
CA ALA A 382 12.89 17.81 -13.14
C ALA A 382 11.54 18.18 -12.51
N ARG A 383 11.54 19.12 -11.55
CA ARG A 383 10.39 19.48 -10.74
C ARG A 383 9.71 18.26 -10.13
N PHE A 384 10.51 17.38 -9.51
CA PHE A 384 10.00 16.32 -8.65
C PHE A 384 9.59 16.86 -7.29
N TYR A 385 10.25 17.95 -6.89
CA TYR A 385 9.96 18.79 -5.72
C TYR A 385 9.94 20.26 -6.14
N ASP A 386 9.22 21.09 -5.43
CA ASP A 386 9.31 22.55 -5.56
C ASP A 386 10.36 23.12 -4.58
N ALA A 387 11.11 24.11 -5.02
CA ALA A 387 12.08 24.80 -4.17
C ALA A 387 11.38 25.46 -2.96
N THR A 388 12.05 25.47 -1.80
CA THR A 388 11.56 26.15 -0.60
C THR A 388 11.68 27.66 -0.73
N SER A 389 12.74 28.14 -1.39
CA SER A 389 12.94 29.57 -1.73
C SER A 389 13.77 29.70 -3.00
N GLY A 390 13.78 30.89 -3.59
CA GLY A 390 14.46 31.16 -4.86
C GLY A 390 13.61 30.77 -6.07
N THR A 391 14.20 30.86 -7.27
CA THR A 391 13.50 30.62 -8.53
C THR A 391 14.32 29.71 -9.44
N ILE A 392 13.64 28.73 -10.05
CA ILE A 392 14.23 27.86 -11.09
C ILE A 392 13.53 28.18 -12.41
N THR A 393 14.33 28.46 -13.43
CA THR A 393 13.80 28.73 -14.77
C THR A 393 14.30 27.69 -15.77
N LEU A 394 13.40 27.32 -16.71
CA LEU A 394 13.67 26.51 -17.89
C LEU A 394 13.38 27.37 -19.11
N ASP A 395 14.31 27.46 -20.04
CA ASP A 395 14.20 28.32 -21.23
C ASP A 395 13.80 29.77 -20.88
N GLY A 396 14.24 30.30 -19.72
CA GLY A 396 13.90 31.62 -19.22
C GLY A 396 12.55 31.74 -18.53
N GLN A 397 11.76 30.67 -18.44
CA GLN A 397 10.46 30.67 -17.78
C GLN A 397 10.52 29.90 -16.46
N ASN A 398 9.77 30.38 -15.43
CA ASN A 398 9.69 29.70 -14.16
C ASN A 398 9.13 28.27 -14.35
N VAL A 399 9.83 27.28 -13.79
CA VAL A 399 9.45 25.86 -13.85
C VAL A 399 8.02 25.60 -13.34
N GLN A 400 7.51 26.44 -12.47
CA GLN A 400 6.16 26.32 -11.89
C GLN A 400 5.05 26.73 -12.87
N THR A 401 5.37 27.44 -13.95
CA THR A 401 4.39 27.88 -14.97
C THR A 401 4.14 26.84 -16.06
N TYR A 402 4.95 25.81 -16.15
CA TYR A 402 4.76 24.70 -17.07
C TYR A 402 3.67 23.74 -16.62
N SER A 403 2.89 23.22 -17.58
CA SER A 403 2.05 22.06 -17.32
C SER A 403 2.93 20.83 -17.03
N ARG A 404 2.35 19.85 -16.33
CA ARG A 404 3.08 18.60 -16.00
C ARG A 404 3.55 17.87 -17.25
N GLN A 405 2.75 17.89 -18.31
CA GLN A 405 3.06 17.19 -19.55
C GLN A 405 4.20 17.86 -20.30
N GLU A 406 4.12 19.18 -20.53
CA GLU A 406 5.18 19.94 -21.22
C GLU A 406 6.54 19.82 -20.54
N LEU A 407 6.55 19.94 -19.20
CA LEU A 407 7.78 19.79 -18.43
C LEU A 407 8.38 18.38 -18.60
N ARG A 408 7.52 17.36 -18.57
CA ARG A 408 7.95 15.97 -18.76
C ARG A 408 8.44 15.70 -20.17
N GLU A 409 7.83 16.30 -21.20
CA GLU A 409 8.26 16.16 -22.59
C GLU A 409 9.66 16.74 -22.83
N LYS A 410 9.99 17.86 -22.19
CA LYS A 410 11.30 18.53 -22.34
C LYS A 410 12.44 17.80 -21.62
N ILE A 411 12.19 17.11 -20.52
CA ILE A 411 13.21 16.56 -19.63
C ILE A 411 13.22 15.04 -19.70
N GLY A 412 14.38 14.44 -20.03
CA GLY A 412 14.65 13.02 -19.87
C GLY A 412 15.45 12.78 -18.59
N VAL A 413 14.99 11.87 -17.72
CA VAL A 413 15.68 11.55 -16.47
C VAL A 413 16.09 10.10 -16.43
N VAL A 414 17.37 9.86 -16.12
CA VAL A 414 17.91 8.55 -15.80
C VAL A 414 18.25 8.52 -14.32
N PRO A 415 17.47 7.82 -13.50
CA PRO A 415 17.69 7.78 -12.06
C PRO A 415 18.92 6.93 -11.70
N GLN A 416 19.47 7.17 -10.51
CA GLN A 416 20.60 6.42 -9.97
C GLN A 416 20.35 4.90 -9.93
N LYS A 417 19.17 4.49 -9.51
CA LYS A 417 18.75 3.08 -9.54
C LYS A 417 17.99 2.78 -10.83
N ALA A 418 18.58 1.91 -11.68
CA ALA A 418 17.91 1.46 -12.88
C ALA A 418 16.60 0.72 -12.56
N ALA A 419 15.47 1.26 -13.01
CA ALA A 419 14.15 0.67 -12.87
C ALA A 419 13.62 0.26 -14.25
N LEU A 420 13.46 -1.05 -14.47
CA LEU A 420 12.84 -1.62 -15.66
C LEU A 420 11.57 -2.35 -15.28
N PHE A 421 10.54 -2.22 -16.12
CA PHE A 421 9.25 -2.88 -15.92
C PHE A 421 9.26 -4.27 -16.55
N GLN A 422 8.50 -5.18 -15.99
CA GLN A 422 8.23 -6.47 -16.62
C GLN A 422 7.50 -6.27 -17.94
N GLY A 423 7.98 -6.88 -19.01
CA GLY A 423 7.51 -6.70 -20.39
C GLY A 423 8.66 -6.91 -21.36
N THR A 424 8.54 -6.44 -22.59
CA THR A 424 9.62 -6.51 -23.57
C THR A 424 10.60 -5.33 -23.40
N ILE A 425 11.77 -5.40 -24.05
CA ILE A 425 12.68 -4.25 -24.17
C ILE A 425 11.96 -3.13 -24.91
N ARG A 426 11.23 -3.44 -25.98
CA ARG A 426 10.37 -2.52 -26.73
C ARG A 426 9.41 -1.77 -25.81
N ASP A 427 8.63 -2.50 -24.98
CA ASP A 427 7.70 -1.89 -24.03
C ASP A 427 8.42 -0.90 -23.10
N ASN A 428 9.60 -1.26 -22.62
CA ASN A 428 10.38 -0.39 -21.73
C ASN A 428 10.92 0.86 -22.43
N LEU A 429 11.30 0.77 -23.70
CA LEU A 429 11.75 1.92 -24.50
C LEU A 429 10.59 2.84 -24.87
N SER A 430 9.42 2.29 -25.17
CA SER A 430 8.19 3.04 -25.48
C SER A 430 7.70 3.92 -24.32
N TRP A 431 8.13 3.66 -23.08
CA TRP A 431 7.90 4.60 -21.97
C TRP A 431 8.59 5.96 -22.18
N GLY A 432 9.66 6.01 -22.97
CA GLY A 432 10.27 7.27 -23.38
C GLY A 432 9.40 8.06 -24.35
N ARG A 433 8.91 7.37 -25.38
CA ARG A 433 7.97 7.90 -26.38
C ARG A 433 7.17 6.74 -26.98
N GLU A 434 5.82 6.82 -26.89
CA GLU A 434 4.91 5.74 -27.25
C GLU A 434 4.93 5.41 -28.75
N ASP A 435 5.09 6.42 -29.60
CA ASP A 435 5.13 6.33 -31.06
C ASP A 435 6.54 6.18 -31.66
N ALA A 436 7.53 5.83 -30.83
CA ALA A 436 8.90 5.65 -31.30
C ALA A 436 9.02 4.46 -32.27
N THR A 437 9.68 4.70 -33.41
CA THR A 437 9.93 3.63 -34.38
C THR A 437 11.08 2.71 -33.92
N ASP A 438 11.17 1.52 -34.54
CA ASP A 438 12.24 0.58 -34.25
C ASP A 438 13.62 1.20 -34.53
N GLU A 439 13.74 1.97 -35.62
CA GLU A 439 14.98 2.68 -36.00
C GLU A 439 15.40 3.65 -34.89
N GLU A 440 14.48 4.42 -34.35
CA GLU A 440 14.75 5.36 -33.26
C GLU A 440 15.13 4.64 -31.96
N MET A 441 14.50 3.50 -31.67
CA MET A 441 14.88 2.66 -30.54
C MET A 441 16.30 2.10 -30.71
N TRP A 442 16.66 1.64 -31.90
CA TRP A 442 18.02 1.16 -32.18
C TRP A 442 19.06 2.28 -32.17
N GLU A 443 18.72 3.49 -32.60
CA GLU A 443 19.58 4.67 -32.48
C GLU A 443 19.88 5.00 -31.01
N ALA A 444 18.82 5.04 -30.19
CA ALA A 444 18.95 5.28 -28.75
C ALA A 444 19.74 4.18 -28.04
N LEU A 445 19.55 2.91 -28.41
CA LEU A 445 20.33 1.78 -27.91
C LEU A 445 21.81 1.89 -28.31
N THR A 446 22.08 2.36 -29.50
CA THR A 446 23.47 2.56 -29.98
C THR A 446 24.15 3.67 -29.18
N THR A 447 23.49 4.80 -29.01
CA THR A 447 23.98 5.93 -28.21
C THR A 447 24.22 5.53 -26.76
N ALA A 448 23.29 4.74 -26.16
CA ALA A 448 23.41 4.23 -24.80
C ALA A 448 24.41 3.06 -24.65
N GLN A 449 25.13 2.68 -25.68
CA GLN A 449 26.04 1.52 -25.69
C GLN A 449 25.34 0.20 -25.33
N ALA A 450 24.06 0.07 -25.66
CA ALA A 450 23.21 -1.08 -25.31
C ALA A 450 22.89 -1.98 -26.51
N ARG A 451 23.23 -1.56 -27.75
CA ARG A 451 22.89 -2.25 -28.99
C ARG A 451 23.31 -3.71 -28.99
N GLU A 452 24.58 -3.98 -28.73
CA GLU A 452 25.12 -5.36 -28.72
C GLU A 452 24.45 -6.25 -27.67
N ILE A 453 23.99 -5.68 -26.56
CA ILE A 453 23.27 -6.43 -25.52
C ILE A 453 21.93 -6.93 -26.04
N VAL A 454 21.21 -6.07 -26.76
CA VAL A 454 19.88 -6.37 -27.29
C VAL A 454 19.99 -7.31 -28.50
N GLU A 455 20.96 -7.10 -29.40
CA GLU A 455 21.23 -7.97 -30.56
C GLU A 455 21.54 -9.43 -30.15
N LYS A 456 22.22 -9.63 -29.01
CA LYS A 456 22.54 -10.96 -28.45
C LYS A 456 21.40 -11.65 -27.75
N LYS A 457 20.25 -11.00 -27.59
CA LYS A 457 19.06 -11.57 -26.93
C LYS A 457 18.10 -12.20 -27.96
N ASP A 458 17.54 -13.35 -27.62
CA ASP A 458 16.54 -14.00 -28.44
C ASP A 458 15.31 -13.10 -28.58
N GLY A 459 14.94 -12.72 -29.81
CA GLY A 459 13.84 -11.78 -30.06
C GLY A 459 14.24 -10.31 -29.98
N GLN A 460 15.50 -9.97 -29.66
CA GLN A 460 16.03 -8.60 -29.66
C GLN A 460 15.17 -7.60 -28.88
N LEU A 461 14.49 -6.64 -29.56
CA LEU A 461 13.59 -5.68 -28.91
C LEU A 461 12.41 -6.35 -28.20
N ASP A 462 12.00 -7.52 -28.65
CA ASP A 462 10.87 -8.28 -28.08
C ASP A 462 11.31 -9.27 -26.98
N PHE A 463 12.61 -9.26 -26.61
CA PHE A 463 13.11 -10.02 -25.46
C PHE A 463 12.40 -9.60 -24.17
N ARG A 464 11.87 -10.59 -23.43
CA ARG A 464 11.14 -10.35 -22.20
C ARG A 464 12.04 -10.11 -21.00
N LEU A 465 11.79 -9.00 -20.34
CA LEU A 465 12.41 -8.62 -19.08
C LEU A 465 11.56 -9.12 -17.91
N GLU A 466 12.21 -9.66 -16.89
CA GLU A 466 11.60 -9.97 -15.60
C GLU A 466 11.41 -8.69 -14.78
N GLN A 467 10.65 -8.79 -13.70
CA GLN A 467 10.44 -7.69 -12.77
C GLN A 467 11.76 -7.07 -12.33
N ASN A 468 11.88 -5.75 -12.44
CA ASN A 468 13.11 -4.98 -12.19
C ASN A 468 14.32 -5.40 -13.06
N GLY A 469 14.10 -6.08 -14.20
CA GLY A 469 15.15 -6.53 -15.09
C GLY A 469 16.13 -7.51 -14.43
N ARG A 470 15.66 -8.41 -13.55
CA ARG A 470 16.51 -9.36 -12.80
C ARG A 470 17.32 -10.29 -13.69
N ASN A 471 16.85 -10.55 -14.90
CA ASN A 471 17.54 -11.35 -15.91
C ASN A 471 18.61 -10.57 -16.70
N LEU A 472 18.98 -9.36 -16.24
CA LEU A 472 20.05 -8.52 -16.79
C LEU A 472 21.08 -8.19 -15.71
N SER A 473 22.34 -7.94 -16.13
CA SER A 473 23.36 -7.39 -15.24
C SER A 473 23.07 -5.93 -14.87
N GLY A 474 23.68 -5.40 -13.80
CA GLY A 474 23.51 -4.01 -13.36
C GLY A 474 23.80 -3.00 -14.49
N GLY A 475 24.94 -3.14 -15.16
CA GLY A 475 25.32 -2.26 -16.27
C GLY A 475 24.41 -2.41 -17.51
N GLN A 476 23.85 -3.61 -17.77
CA GLN A 476 22.86 -3.80 -18.83
C GLN A 476 21.57 -3.07 -18.53
N ARG A 477 21.05 -3.19 -17.29
CA ARG A 477 19.86 -2.45 -16.86
C ARG A 477 20.06 -0.95 -16.99
N GLN A 478 21.22 -0.44 -16.55
CA GLN A 478 21.52 0.98 -16.58
C GLN A 478 21.52 1.52 -18.02
N ARG A 479 22.19 0.80 -18.94
CA ARG A 479 22.24 1.21 -20.36
C ARG A 479 20.86 1.21 -21.02
N LEU A 480 19.98 0.24 -20.70
CA LEU A 480 18.61 0.25 -21.19
C LEU A 480 17.78 1.40 -20.60
N THR A 481 18.03 1.77 -19.35
CA THR A 481 17.37 2.94 -18.74
C THR A 481 17.82 4.25 -19.39
N ILE A 482 19.11 4.35 -19.74
CA ILE A 482 19.65 5.47 -20.53
C ILE A 482 19.01 5.50 -21.93
N ALA A 483 18.95 4.36 -22.64
CA ALA A 483 18.31 4.26 -23.95
C ALA A 483 16.86 4.73 -23.90
N ARG A 484 16.08 4.32 -22.87
CA ARG A 484 14.70 4.77 -22.67
C ARG A 484 14.58 6.29 -22.58
N ALA A 485 15.49 6.96 -21.86
CA ALA A 485 15.51 8.41 -21.78
C ALA A 485 15.88 9.08 -23.10
N LEU A 486 16.76 8.45 -23.89
CA LEU A 486 17.22 8.96 -25.20
C LEU A 486 16.17 8.80 -26.30
N VAL A 487 15.34 7.75 -26.30
CA VAL A 487 14.23 7.56 -27.26
C VAL A 487 13.30 8.78 -27.27
N LYS A 488 13.19 9.45 -26.15
CA LYS A 488 12.38 10.64 -25.98
C LYS A 488 12.90 11.86 -26.76
N LYS A 489 14.21 11.91 -27.08
CA LYS A 489 14.92 13.05 -27.68
C LYS A 489 14.70 14.34 -26.87
N PRO A 490 15.03 14.34 -25.55
CA PRO A 490 14.71 15.45 -24.66
C PRO A 490 15.61 16.66 -24.93
N GLU A 491 15.11 17.87 -24.64
CA GLU A 491 15.90 19.11 -24.66
C GLU A 491 16.91 19.13 -23.48
N ILE A 492 16.56 18.52 -22.35
CA ILE A 492 17.39 18.40 -21.16
C ILE A 492 17.47 16.93 -20.76
N LEU A 493 18.68 16.39 -20.70
CA LEU A 493 18.94 15.02 -20.25
C LEU A 493 19.64 15.02 -18.89
N ILE A 494 19.04 14.41 -17.91
CA ILE A 494 19.59 14.26 -16.55
C ILE A 494 20.07 12.82 -16.36
N LEU A 495 21.33 12.65 -16.02
CA LEU A 495 21.98 11.38 -15.73
C LEU A 495 22.46 11.38 -14.28
N ASP A 496 21.64 10.87 -13.36
CA ASP A 496 21.97 10.83 -11.93
C ASP A 496 22.78 9.58 -11.59
N ASP A 497 24.09 9.76 -11.41
CA ASP A 497 25.10 8.73 -11.11
C ASP A 497 24.94 7.44 -11.94
N SER A 498 24.44 7.62 -13.16
CA SER A 498 24.02 6.53 -14.04
C SER A 498 25.21 5.74 -14.64
N ALA A 499 26.43 6.25 -14.50
CA ALA A 499 27.66 5.62 -14.95
C ALA A 499 28.32 4.74 -13.86
N SER A 500 27.86 4.79 -12.62
CA SER A 500 28.50 4.07 -11.49
C SER A 500 28.51 2.55 -11.68
N ALA A 501 27.50 2.00 -12.36
CA ALA A 501 27.38 0.57 -12.67
C ALA A 501 28.10 0.15 -13.97
N LEU A 502 28.71 1.10 -14.68
CA LEU A 502 29.44 0.84 -15.95
C LEU A 502 30.93 0.69 -15.71
N ASP A 503 31.57 -0.14 -16.53
CA ASP A 503 33.02 -0.18 -16.61
C ASP A 503 33.57 1.09 -17.29
N PHE A 504 34.84 1.38 -17.08
CA PHE A 504 35.48 2.62 -17.56
C PHE A 504 35.42 2.79 -19.08
N ALA A 505 35.55 1.69 -19.86
CA ALA A 505 35.55 1.75 -21.31
C ALA A 505 34.16 2.09 -21.84
N THR A 506 33.12 1.43 -21.28
CA THR A 506 31.71 1.69 -21.62
C THR A 506 31.27 3.10 -21.20
N ASP A 507 31.70 3.59 -20.02
CA ASP A 507 31.44 4.97 -19.59
C ASP A 507 32.09 6.00 -20.54
N ALA A 508 33.33 5.79 -20.94
CA ALA A 508 34.02 6.67 -21.90
C ALA A 508 33.34 6.69 -23.28
N ALA A 509 32.92 5.50 -23.77
CA ALA A 509 32.22 5.40 -25.04
C ALA A 509 30.83 6.08 -24.97
N LEU A 510 30.09 5.88 -23.88
CA LEU A 510 28.80 6.54 -23.63
C LEU A 510 28.96 8.07 -23.66
N ARG A 511 29.93 8.62 -22.92
CA ARG A 511 30.16 10.07 -22.88
C ARG A 511 30.50 10.62 -24.27
N LYS A 512 31.32 9.91 -25.03
CA LYS A 512 31.65 10.29 -26.41
C LYS A 512 30.40 10.34 -27.28
N SER A 513 29.52 9.33 -27.19
CA SER A 513 28.26 9.30 -27.93
C SER A 513 27.30 10.41 -27.48
N LEU A 514 27.22 10.68 -26.20
CA LEU A 514 26.39 11.77 -25.65
C LEU A 514 26.89 13.15 -26.10
N HIS A 515 28.19 13.36 -26.13
CA HIS A 515 28.78 14.61 -26.63
C HIS A 515 28.45 14.86 -28.12
N GLN A 516 28.28 13.78 -28.91
CA GLN A 516 27.86 13.87 -30.32
C GLN A 516 26.38 14.27 -30.48
N LEU A 517 25.53 14.09 -29.44
CA LEU A 517 24.17 14.63 -29.39
C LEU A 517 24.15 16.16 -29.18
N GLY A 518 25.31 16.74 -28.88
CA GLY A 518 25.48 18.14 -28.50
C GLY A 518 24.99 19.13 -29.57
N GLY A 519 24.50 20.28 -29.09
CA GLY A 519 23.86 21.35 -29.84
C GLY A 519 22.36 21.48 -29.58
N ASN A 520 21.63 20.36 -29.48
CA ASN A 520 20.18 20.35 -29.25
C ASN A 520 19.78 19.87 -27.83
N THR A 521 20.65 19.11 -27.14
CA THR A 521 20.34 18.55 -25.81
C THR A 521 21.32 19.08 -24.77
N THR A 522 20.81 19.67 -23.70
CA THR A 522 21.60 20.07 -22.53
C THR A 522 21.72 18.88 -21.58
N ILE A 523 22.93 18.50 -21.18
CA ILE A 523 23.17 17.29 -20.39
C ILE A 523 23.61 17.65 -18.98
N PHE A 524 22.90 17.18 -17.97
CA PHE A 524 23.30 17.20 -16.57
C PHE A 524 23.84 15.83 -16.17
N LEU A 525 25.14 15.76 -15.92
CA LEU A 525 25.83 14.55 -15.54
C LEU A 525 26.26 14.60 -14.08
N VAL A 526 25.53 13.91 -13.22
CA VAL A 526 25.92 13.72 -11.82
C VAL A 526 26.87 12.55 -11.73
N SER A 527 28.04 12.74 -11.13
CA SER A 527 28.99 11.65 -10.94
C SER A 527 29.86 11.88 -9.71
N GLN A 528 30.24 10.79 -9.05
CA GLN A 528 31.30 10.79 -8.04
C GLN A 528 32.69 10.61 -8.66
N ARG A 529 32.77 10.25 -9.95
CA ARG A 529 34.02 10.07 -10.69
C ARG A 529 34.43 11.36 -11.39
N ALA A 530 35.52 11.97 -10.95
CA ALA A 530 36.04 13.18 -11.57
C ALA A 530 36.38 13.00 -13.06
N ALA A 531 36.79 11.78 -13.47
CA ALA A 531 37.04 11.44 -14.88
C ALA A 531 35.79 11.63 -15.75
N SER A 532 34.57 11.39 -15.21
CA SER A 532 33.35 11.46 -15.99
C SER A 532 32.93 12.88 -16.32
N ILE A 533 33.27 13.85 -15.47
CA ILE A 533 32.89 15.26 -15.61
C ILE A 533 34.00 16.19 -16.09
N ARG A 534 35.23 15.70 -16.18
CA ARG A 534 36.44 16.51 -16.52
C ARG A 534 36.29 17.34 -17.80
N GLN A 535 35.54 16.84 -18.78
CA GLN A 535 35.30 17.47 -20.07
C GLN A 535 33.97 18.27 -20.15
N ALA A 536 33.28 18.42 -19.04
CA ALA A 536 32.03 19.20 -19.01
C ALA A 536 32.35 20.70 -19.26
N ASP A 537 31.42 21.38 -19.93
CA ASP A 537 31.51 22.82 -20.22
C ASP A 537 31.39 23.66 -18.94
N LEU A 538 30.63 23.16 -17.97
CA LEU A 538 30.48 23.73 -16.66
C LEU A 538 30.46 22.59 -15.62
N ILE A 539 31.26 22.73 -14.57
CA ILE A 539 31.26 21.81 -13.43
C ILE A 539 30.72 22.57 -12.21
N LEU A 540 29.75 21.98 -11.53
CA LEU A 540 29.22 22.43 -10.26
C LEU A 540 29.76 21.53 -9.14
N VAL A 541 30.46 22.12 -8.19
CA VAL A 541 31.01 21.41 -7.04
C VAL A 541 30.10 21.68 -5.84
N LEU A 542 29.45 20.64 -5.34
CA LEU A 542 28.55 20.72 -4.18
C LEU A 542 29.25 20.18 -2.93
N ASP A 543 29.15 20.91 -1.86
CA ASP A 543 29.64 20.52 -0.55
C ASP A 543 28.62 20.96 0.52
N ASP A 544 28.16 20.00 1.33
CA ASP A 544 27.17 20.21 2.39
C ASP A 544 25.95 21.10 1.98
N GLY A 545 25.39 20.79 0.80
CA GLY A 545 24.24 21.51 0.25
C GLY A 545 24.52 22.90 -0.31
N GLN A 546 25.78 23.31 -0.41
CA GLN A 546 26.20 24.61 -0.95
C GLN A 546 27.02 24.44 -2.24
N LEU A 547 27.05 25.48 -3.06
CA LEU A 547 27.89 25.53 -4.25
C LEU A 547 29.30 26.00 -3.87
N ALA A 548 30.21 25.02 -3.61
CA ALA A 548 31.60 25.31 -3.24
C ALA A 548 32.43 25.88 -4.42
N GLY A 549 32.03 25.58 -5.67
CA GLY A 549 32.68 26.11 -6.85
C GLY A 549 31.92 25.85 -8.14
N LYS A 550 32.09 26.70 -9.13
CA LYS A 550 31.54 26.52 -10.49
C LYS A 550 32.55 27.02 -11.53
N GLY A 551 32.71 26.30 -12.61
CA GLY A 551 33.62 26.64 -13.70
C GLY A 551 34.05 25.41 -14.49
N THR A 552 35.02 25.59 -15.38
CA THR A 552 35.67 24.49 -16.11
C THR A 552 36.66 23.72 -15.20
N HIS A 553 37.10 22.55 -15.63
CA HIS A 553 38.10 21.75 -14.92
C HIS A 553 39.34 22.58 -14.55
N GLN A 554 39.86 23.37 -15.52
CA GLN A 554 41.07 24.17 -15.31
C GLN A 554 40.88 25.29 -14.30
N GLU A 555 39.74 25.96 -14.35
CA GLU A 555 39.39 27.03 -13.39
C GLU A 555 39.26 26.45 -11.99
N LEU A 556 38.55 25.33 -11.83
CA LEU A 556 38.30 24.68 -10.54
C LEU A 556 39.56 24.10 -9.90
N ILE A 557 40.46 23.53 -10.67
CA ILE A 557 41.78 23.06 -10.16
C ILE A 557 42.53 24.22 -9.54
N SER A 558 42.42 25.45 -10.09
CA SER A 558 43.13 26.62 -9.55
C SER A 558 42.41 27.29 -8.40
N ALA A 559 41.06 27.33 -8.42
CA ALA A 559 40.27 28.17 -7.55
C ALA A 559 39.47 27.43 -6.44
N CYS A 560 39.12 26.14 -6.62
CA CYS A 560 38.25 25.41 -5.71
C CYS A 560 39.04 24.31 -4.95
N GLU A 561 39.13 24.46 -3.63
CA GLU A 561 39.81 23.50 -2.75
C GLU A 561 39.10 22.14 -2.73
N THR A 562 37.79 22.12 -2.49
CA THR A 562 36.96 20.90 -2.48
C THR A 562 37.08 20.11 -3.80
N TYR A 563 37.14 20.83 -4.97
CA TYR A 563 37.33 20.14 -6.24
C TYR A 563 38.72 19.51 -6.35
N ARG A 564 39.77 20.20 -5.89
CA ARG A 564 41.14 19.67 -5.87
C ARG A 564 41.24 18.43 -5.02
N GLU A 565 40.68 18.45 -3.84
CA GLU A 565 40.64 17.27 -2.94
C GLU A 565 40.00 16.08 -3.62
N ILE A 566 38.76 16.25 -4.15
CA ILE A 566 38.05 15.17 -4.85
C ILE A 566 38.84 14.69 -6.07
N PHE A 567 39.40 15.60 -6.87
CA PHE A 567 40.11 15.24 -8.08
C PHE A 567 41.43 14.51 -7.78
N PHE A 568 42.26 15.04 -6.90
CA PHE A 568 43.55 14.46 -6.58
C PHE A 568 43.47 13.19 -5.73
N SER A 569 42.37 12.98 -4.98
CA SER A 569 42.12 11.68 -4.34
C SER A 569 41.96 10.56 -5.38
N GLN A 570 41.43 10.88 -6.57
CA GLN A 570 41.23 9.92 -7.67
C GLN A 570 42.44 9.88 -8.64
N PHE A 571 43.24 10.97 -8.71
CA PHE A 571 44.39 11.11 -9.60
C PHE A 571 45.65 11.57 -8.85
N PRO A 572 46.25 10.72 -8.01
CA PRO A 572 47.42 11.10 -7.21
C PRO A 572 48.64 11.54 -8.06
N GLU A 573 48.80 10.97 -9.25
CA GLU A 573 49.90 11.33 -10.16
C GLU A 573 49.77 12.76 -10.68
N GLU A 574 48.56 13.25 -10.91
CA GLU A 574 48.32 14.62 -11.36
C GLU A 574 48.53 15.62 -10.19
N ARG A 575 48.30 15.21 -8.94
CA ARG A 575 48.61 15.97 -7.73
C ARG A 575 50.12 16.30 -7.68
N ILE A 576 50.98 15.30 -7.86
CA ILE A 576 52.44 15.47 -7.83
C ILE A 576 52.89 16.48 -8.90
N LYS A 577 52.29 16.42 -10.09
CA LYS A 577 52.57 17.37 -11.18
C LYS A 577 52.16 18.77 -10.84
N TYR A 578 50.98 18.94 -10.25
CA TYR A 578 50.40 20.22 -9.85
C TYR A 578 51.25 20.88 -8.75
N GLU A 579 51.61 20.16 -7.71
CA GLU A 579 52.47 20.64 -6.60
C GLU A 579 53.85 21.07 -7.10
N LYS A 580 54.45 20.33 -8.05
CA LYS A 580 55.75 20.73 -8.68
C LYS A 580 55.65 22.00 -9.50
N VAL A 581 54.53 22.25 -10.18
CA VAL A 581 54.36 23.43 -11.04
C VAL A 581 53.94 24.67 -10.23
N THR A 582 53.13 24.52 -9.23
CA THR A 582 52.54 25.63 -8.48
C THR A 582 53.27 25.97 -7.18
N GLY A 583 54.09 25.05 -6.66
CA GLY A 583 54.76 25.21 -5.35
C GLY A 583 53.81 25.19 -4.16
N LYS A 584 52.54 24.85 -4.36
CA LYS A 584 51.51 24.76 -3.31
C LYS A 584 51.30 23.32 -2.91
N GLU A 585 51.50 22.96 -1.64
CA GLU A 585 51.07 21.70 -1.07
C GLU A 585 49.53 21.64 -1.04
N VAL A 586 48.95 20.53 -1.52
CA VAL A 586 47.53 20.25 -1.38
C VAL A 586 47.34 19.36 -0.17
N LEU A 587 46.62 19.86 0.86
CA LEU A 587 46.28 19.08 2.03
C LEU A 587 45.54 17.78 1.61
N ALA A 588 45.91 16.67 2.24
CA ALA A 588 45.43 15.34 1.89
C ALA A 588 44.02 15.06 2.45
#